data_a070226e1eb197412d5c4c35553bff6e
#
_entry.id   a070226e1eb197412d5c4c35553bff6e
#
_cell.length_a   1.000
_cell.length_b   1.000
_cell.length_c   1.000
_cell.angle_alpha   90.00
_cell.angle_beta   90.00
_cell.angle_gamma   90.00
#
_symmetry.space_group_name_H-M   'P 1'
#
loop_
_entity.id
_entity.type
_entity.pdbx_description
1 polymer ?
#
loop_
_entity_poly.entity_id
_entity_poly.type
_entity_poly.pdbx_seq_one_letter_code
_entity_poly.pdbx_strand_id
1 'polypeptide(L)' 'MEEIVLRDEFIKLGQALKAAGLVESGVEAKIVITEGEVLVNGEVEYQRGKKLYDGDVVSFRGEEILIKQ' A
#
# COMPACT_ATOMS: atom_id res chain seq x y z
N MET A 1 9.31 10.53 0.17
CA MET A 1 8.14 9.71 0.53
C MET A 1 6.97 10.10 -0.34
N GLU A 2 6.35 9.12 -0.96
CA GLU A 2 5.17 9.33 -1.77
C GLU A 2 3.96 9.54 -0.85
N GLU A 3 3.00 10.35 -1.28
CA GLU A 3 1.79 10.58 -0.49
C GLU A 3 0.56 10.24 -1.32
N ILE A 4 -0.41 9.59 -0.69
CA ILE A 4 -1.71 9.36 -1.30
C ILE A 4 -2.74 10.08 -0.45
N VAL A 5 -3.48 10.99 -1.07
CA VAL A 5 -4.56 11.71 -0.40
C VAL A 5 -5.86 10.93 -0.60
N LEU A 6 -6.47 10.51 0.50
CA LEU A 6 -7.70 9.72 0.45
C LEU A 6 -8.87 10.54 -0.07
N ARG A 7 -9.68 9.94 -0.95
CA ARG A 7 -10.95 10.50 -1.40
C ARG A 7 -12.09 9.99 -0.55
N ASP A 8 -11.89 8.79 -0.01
CA ASP A 8 -12.87 8.13 0.83
C ASP A 8 -12.27 7.92 2.21
N GLU A 9 -12.93 7.15 3.05
CA GLU A 9 -12.48 6.88 4.41
C GLU A 9 -11.19 6.07 4.44
N PHE A 10 -10.98 5.22 3.43
CA PHE A 10 -9.80 4.35 3.37
C PHE A 10 -9.45 4.02 1.91
N ILE A 11 -8.27 3.43 1.74
CA ILE A 11 -7.87 2.83 0.47
C ILE A 11 -7.33 1.43 0.77
N LYS A 12 -7.56 0.46 -0.11
CA LYS A 12 -7.03 -0.88 0.10
C LYS A 12 -5.57 -0.95 -0.30
N LEU A 13 -4.80 -1.79 0.37
CA LEU A 13 -3.34 -1.88 0.18
C LEU A 13 -2.96 -2.09 -1.28
N GLY A 14 -3.61 -3.03 -1.98
CA GLY A 14 -3.32 -3.27 -3.38
C GLY A 14 -3.57 -2.05 -4.25
N GLN A 15 -4.62 -1.30 -3.94
CA GLN A 15 -4.94 -0.07 -4.66
C GLN A 15 -3.91 1.01 -4.39
N ALA A 16 -3.41 1.10 -3.16
CA ALA A 16 -2.40 2.10 -2.80
C ALA A 16 -1.09 1.86 -3.55
N LEU A 17 -0.63 0.61 -3.64
CA LEU A 17 0.57 0.28 -4.39
C LEU A 17 0.44 0.66 -5.86
N LYS A 18 -0.73 0.40 -6.43
CA LYS A 18 -0.99 0.72 -7.83
C LYS A 18 -1.10 2.22 -8.04
N ALA A 19 -1.79 2.92 -7.14
CA ALA A 19 -1.96 4.37 -7.23
C ALA A 19 -0.63 5.12 -7.13
N ALA A 20 0.31 4.58 -6.36
CA ALA A 20 1.65 5.16 -6.20
C ALA A 20 2.59 4.77 -7.34
N GLY A 21 2.13 3.92 -8.27
CA GLY A 21 2.96 3.50 -9.39
C GLY A 21 4.03 2.48 -9.03
N LEU A 22 3.94 1.86 -7.87
CA LEU A 22 4.92 0.86 -7.43
C LEU A 22 4.67 -0.50 -8.04
N VAL A 23 3.44 -0.76 -8.45
CA VAL A 23 3.07 -1.94 -9.23
C VAL A 23 2.17 -1.49 -10.37
N GLU A 24 2.09 -2.27 -11.44
CA GLU A 24 1.34 -1.89 -12.63
C GLU A 24 -0.07 -2.46 -12.68
N SER A 25 -0.35 -3.51 -11.88
CA SER A 25 -1.64 -4.17 -11.94
C SER A 25 -2.03 -4.75 -10.59
N GLY A 26 -3.30 -5.11 -10.46
CA GLY A 26 -3.78 -5.79 -9.27
C GLY A 26 -3.16 -7.16 -9.08
N VAL A 27 -2.81 -7.84 -10.18
CA VAL A 27 -2.16 -9.14 -10.12
C VAL A 27 -0.76 -9.00 -9.54
N GLU A 28 0.00 -8.01 -9.99
CA GLU A 28 1.33 -7.76 -9.46
C GLU A 28 1.26 -7.39 -7.99
N ALA A 29 0.29 -6.57 -7.60
CA ALA A 29 0.08 -6.19 -6.20
C ALA A 29 -0.15 -7.43 -5.36
N LYS A 30 -0.99 -8.35 -5.82
CA LYS A 30 -1.28 -9.58 -5.10
C LYS A 30 -0.01 -10.40 -4.90
N ILE A 31 0.81 -10.52 -5.93
CA ILE A 31 2.04 -11.32 -5.88
C ILE A 31 3.00 -10.76 -4.82
N VAL A 32 3.31 -9.47 -4.90
CA VAL A 32 4.29 -8.88 -3.98
C VAL A 32 3.79 -8.85 -2.54
N ILE A 33 2.50 -8.67 -2.33
CA ILE A 33 1.91 -8.67 -0.99
C ILE A 33 1.96 -10.09 -0.40
N THR A 34 1.57 -11.11 -1.17
CA THR A 34 1.56 -12.48 -0.65
C THR A 34 2.97 -13.03 -0.45
N GLU A 35 3.95 -12.48 -1.15
CA GLU A 35 5.36 -12.88 -0.96
C GLU A 35 6.03 -12.18 0.22
N GLY A 36 5.30 -11.33 0.93
CA GLY A 36 5.83 -10.69 2.14
C GLY A 36 6.74 -9.52 1.87
N GLU A 37 6.65 -8.91 0.69
CA GLU A 37 7.52 -7.79 0.33
C GLU A 37 6.97 -6.43 0.79
N VAL A 38 5.75 -6.39 1.30
CA VAL A 38 5.06 -5.14 1.62
C VAL A 38 4.86 -5.02 3.12
N LEU A 39 5.21 -3.87 3.67
CA LEU A 39 5.05 -3.58 5.09
C LEU A 39 4.01 -2.46 5.27
N VAL A 40 3.22 -2.58 6.32
CA VAL A 40 2.32 -1.51 6.73
C VAL A 40 2.69 -1.14 8.16
N ASN A 41 3.09 0.10 8.36
CA ASN A 41 3.53 0.60 9.67
C ASN A 41 4.64 -0.27 10.26
N GLY A 42 5.56 -0.73 9.40
CA GLY A 42 6.71 -1.51 9.82
C GLY A 42 6.51 -3.00 9.95
N GLU A 43 5.29 -3.49 9.69
CA GLU A 43 4.98 -4.92 9.80
C GLU A 43 4.55 -5.48 8.45
N VAL A 44 5.00 -6.70 8.14
CA VAL A 44 4.63 -7.36 6.88
C VAL A 44 3.13 -7.57 6.84
N GLU A 45 2.51 -7.15 5.73
CA GLU A 45 1.08 -7.33 5.52
C GLU A 45 0.88 -8.27 4.34
N TYR A 46 0.09 -9.34 4.53
CA TYR A 46 -0.13 -10.34 3.50
C TYR A 46 -1.49 -10.22 2.80
N GLN A 47 -2.34 -9.29 3.25
CA GLN A 47 -3.69 -9.15 2.72
C GLN A 47 -3.77 -7.97 1.77
N ARG A 48 -4.06 -8.24 0.50
CA ARG A 48 -4.22 -7.20 -0.52
C ARG A 48 -5.36 -6.25 -0.16
N GLY A 49 -6.38 -6.76 0.49
CA GLY A 49 -7.57 -5.98 0.87
C GLY A 49 -7.43 -5.25 2.20
N LYS A 50 -6.24 -5.20 2.78
CA LYS A 50 -6.03 -4.44 4.02
C LYS A 50 -6.42 -2.99 3.82
N LYS A 51 -7.32 -2.50 4.65
CA LYS A 51 -7.76 -1.10 4.60
C LYS A 51 -6.73 -0.20 5.24
N LEU A 52 -6.37 0.86 4.54
CA LEU A 52 -5.40 1.86 5.01
C LEU A 52 -6.11 3.16 5.27
N TYR A 53 -5.76 3.79 6.38
CA TYR A 53 -6.40 5.02 6.85
C TYR A 53 -5.36 6.14 6.97
N ASP A 54 -5.83 7.33 7.27
CA ASP A 54 -4.97 8.49 7.50
C ASP A 54 -3.87 8.14 8.50
N GLY A 55 -2.62 8.44 8.13
CA GLY A 55 -1.46 8.19 8.98
C GLY A 55 -0.76 6.86 8.75
N ASP A 56 -1.37 5.94 8.00
CA ASP A 56 -0.71 4.67 7.71
C ASP A 56 0.46 4.87 6.74
N VAL A 57 1.54 4.11 6.93
CA VAL A 57 2.72 4.16 6.07
C VAL A 57 2.95 2.79 5.47
N VAL A 58 3.03 2.75 4.15
CA VAL A 58 3.31 1.52 3.40
C VAL A 58 4.75 1.57 2.91
N SER A 59 5.47 0.46 3.06
CA SER A 59 6.85 0.34 2.57
C SER A 59 6.95 -0.83 1.60
N PHE A 60 7.63 -0.62 0.47
CA PHE A 60 7.82 -1.63 -0.55
C PHE A 60 9.12 -1.35 -1.28
N ARG A 61 10.08 -2.27 -1.17
CA ARG A 61 11.37 -2.19 -1.87
C ARG A 61 12.07 -0.85 -1.70
N GLY A 62 12.10 -0.34 -0.47
CA GLY A 62 12.75 0.92 -0.15
C GLY A 62 11.94 2.18 -0.45
N GLU A 63 10.78 2.03 -1.05
CA GLU A 63 9.86 3.14 -1.30
C GLU A 63 8.83 3.20 -0.18
N GLU A 64 8.44 4.41 0.22
CA GLU A 64 7.43 4.59 1.25
C GLU A 64 6.28 5.43 0.75
N ILE A 65 5.07 5.07 1.18
CA ILE A 65 3.85 5.81 0.85
C ILE A 65 3.18 6.22 2.16
N LEU A 66 2.92 7.52 2.32
CA LEU A 66 2.13 8.01 3.45
C LEU A 66 0.69 8.19 2.99
N ILE A 67 -0.24 7.61 3.74
CA ILE A 67 -1.68 7.75 3.49
C ILE A 67 -2.17 8.95 4.28
N LYS A 68 -2.81 9.89 3.60
CA LYS A 68 -3.32 11.13 4.22
C LYS A 68 -4.77 11.36 3.84
N GLN A 69 -5.49 11.96 4.74
CA GLN A 69 -6.86 12.38 4.46
C GLN A 69 -6.98 13.88 4.22
#